data_79451c3f77a553c7ca82d304224e5d3a
#
_entry.id   79451c3f77a553c7ca82d304224e5d3a
#
_cell.length_a   1.000
_cell.length_b   1.000
_cell.length_c   1.000
_cell.angle_alpha   90.00
_cell.angle_beta   90.00
_cell.angle_gamma   90.00
#
_symmetry.space_group_name_H-M   'P 1'
#
loop_
_entity.id
_entity.type
_entity.pdbx_description
1 polymer ?
#
loop_
_entity_poly.entity_id
_entity_poly.type
_entity_poly.pdbx_seq_one_letter_code
_entity_poly.pdbx_strand_id
1 'polypeptide(L)'
;MKMNKNHKTVLVILNIIVSFLISSCSSPKEQVRIGNGTFTIEGKDIQLICGEMHYPRIPHEYWRDRLKRARAMGLNTVSAYVFWNFHERQPGEFDFSGQADIAEFIRTAQEEGLYVILRPGPYVCAEWDFGGYPSWLLKEKDMTYRSKDPRFLSYCERYIKELGRQLS
;
A
#
# COMPACT_ATOMS: atom_id res chain seq x y z
N MET A 1 11.68 -56.24 -10.72
CA MET A 1 12.30 -56.02 -9.40
C MET A 1 11.22 -55.56 -8.42
N LYS A 2 10.75 -56.45 -7.52
CA LYS A 2 9.70 -56.10 -6.55
C LYS A 2 10.30 -55.31 -5.38
N MET A 3 9.87 -54.09 -5.22
CA MET A 3 10.27 -53.22 -4.12
C MET A 3 9.87 -53.84 -2.78
N ASN A 4 10.79 -53.90 -1.83
CA ASN A 4 10.61 -54.49 -0.51
C ASN A 4 9.53 -53.70 0.29
N LYS A 5 8.68 -54.41 1.06
CA LYS A 5 7.57 -53.83 1.83
C LYS A 5 8.03 -52.70 2.76
N ASN A 6 9.23 -52.82 3.34
CA ASN A 6 9.83 -51.82 4.20
C ASN A 6 10.17 -50.50 3.48
N HIS A 7 10.60 -50.57 2.21
CA HIS A 7 10.87 -49.38 1.39
C HIS A 7 9.60 -48.61 1.04
N LYS A 8 8.49 -49.30 0.82
CA LYS A 8 7.19 -48.62 0.58
C LYS A 8 6.71 -47.86 1.82
N THR A 9 6.85 -48.46 2.99
CA THR A 9 6.49 -47.83 4.27
C THR A 9 7.32 -46.59 4.56
N VAL A 10 8.64 -46.63 4.34
CA VAL A 10 9.55 -45.50 4.53
C VAL A 10 9.21 -44.36 3.55
N LEU A 11 8.89 -44.70 2.28
CA LEU A 11 8.49 -43.67 1.28
C LEU A 11 7.18 -42.99 1.62
N VAL A 12 6.20 -43.71 2.16
CA VAL A 12 4.92 -43.16 2.59
C VAL A 12 5.10 -42.22 3.80
N ILE A 13 5.90 -42.65 4.78
CA ILE A 13 6.19 -41.82 5.96
C ILE A 13 6.94 -40.54 5.54
N LEU A 14 7.92 -40.65 4.64
CA LEU A 14 8.65 -39.49 4.13
C LEU A 14 7.77 -38.50 3.38
N ASN A 15 6.83 -38.99 2.55
CA ASN A 15 5.84 -38.13 1.88
C ASN A 15 4.88 -37.44 2.85
N ILE A 16 4.45 -38.11 3.92
CA ILE A 16 3.60 -37.51 4.96
C ILE A 16 4.35 -36.41 5.71
N ILE A 17 5.62 -36.62 6.06
CA ILE A 17 6.47 -35.64 6.73
C ILE A 17 6.70 -34.42 5.82
N VAL A 18 7.01 -34.62 4.53
CA VAL A 18 7.18 -33.54 3.55
C VAL A 18 5.87 -32.76 3.35
N SER A 19 4.74 -33.44 3.30
CA SER A 19 3.43 -32.76 3.20
C SER A 19 3.10 -31.93 4.43
N PHE A 20 3.50 -32.36 5.63
CA PHE A 20 3.33 -31.57 6.87
C PHE A 20 4.25 -30.35 6.94
N LEU A 21 5.45 -30.42 6.34
CA LEU A 21 6.40 -29.30 6.31
C LEU A 21 5.99 -28.20 5.31
N ILE A 22 5.19 -28.53 4.29
CA ILE A 22 4.73 -27.55 3.28
C ILE A 22 3.47 -26.79 3.76
N SER A 23 2.72 -27.31 4.74
CA SER A 23 1.48 -26.70 5.21
C SER A 23 1.63 -25.54 6.19
N SER A 24 2.84 -25.08 6.50
CA SER A 24 3.07 -24.12 7.58
C SER A 24 3.74 -22.81 7.15
N CYS A 25 3.37 -22.24 6.01
CA CYS A 25 3.83 -20.90 5.68
C CYS A 25 2.73 -20.04 5.02
N SER A 26 1.58 -19.90 5.70
CA SER A 26 0.74 -18.72 5.51
C SER A 26 1.16 -17.73 6.59
N SER A 27 1.93 -16.72 6.23
CA SER A 27 2.11 -15.55 7.10
C SER A 27 0.73 -15.07 7.50
N PRO A 28 0.41 -14.94 8.80
CA PRO A 28 -0.87 -14.38 9.20
C PRO A 28 -0.95 -12.98 8.56
N LYS A 29 -2.01 -12.73 7.79
CA LYS A 29 -2.29 -11.39 7.28
C LYS A 29 -2.37 -10.49 8.51
N GLU A 30 -1.50 -9.49 8.57
CA GLU A 30 -1.50 -8.50 9.64
C GLU A 30 -2.91 -7.92 9.76
N GLN A 31 -3.59 -8.23 10.88
CA GLN A 31 -4.96 -7.77 11.08
C GLN A 31 -4.93 -6.51 11.92
N VAL A 32 -5.19 -5.39 11.28
CA VAL A 32 -5.47 -4.12 11.96
C VAL A 32 -6.92 -4.13 12.43
N ARG A 33 -7.13 -3.87 13.71
CA ARG A 33 -8.47 -3.74 14.31
C ARG A 33 -8.58 -2.44 15.07
N ILE A 34 -9.79 -1.91 15.15
CA ILE A 34 -10.14 -0.74 15.94
C ILE A 34 -11.23 -1.20 16.93
N GLY A 35 -10.96 -1.04 18.22
CA GLY A 35 -11.91 -1.43 19.25
C GLY A 35 -11.47 -0.88 20.61
N ASN A 36 -12.44 -0.68 21.52
CA ASN A 36 -12.19 -0.21 22.91
C ASN A 36 -11.33 1.07 22.99
N GLY A 37 -11.44 1.97 21.98
CA GLY A 37 -10.68 3.22 21.94
C GLY A 37 -9.21 3.09 21.54
N THR A 38 -8.78 1.91 21.09
CA THR A 38 -7.38 1.67 20.67
C THR A 38 -7.29 1.01 19.30
N PHE A 39 -6.13 1.10 18.67
CA PHE A 39 -5.75 0.30 17.52
C PHE A 39 -5.06 -0.96 18.01
N THR A 40 -5.35 -2.08 17.35
CA THR A 40 -4.70 -3.36 17.61
C THR A 40 -4.10 -3.89 16.31
N ILE A 41 -2.81 -4.21 16.32
CA ILE A 41 -2.12 -4.83 15.19
C ILE A 41 -1.59 -6.17 15.68
N GLU A 42 -1.93 -7.27 15.00
CA GLU A 42 -1.57 -8.65 15.39
C GLU A 42 -1.93 -8.96 16.86
N GLY A 43 -3.07 -8.44 17.34
CA GLY A 43 -3.54 -8.67 18.70
C GLY A 43 -2.84 -7.84 19.78
N LYS A 44 -1.95 -6.91 19.42
CA LYS A 44 -1.26 -6.01 20.36
C LYS A 44 -1.83 -4.61 20.24
N ASP A 45 -2.16 -3.99 21.35
CA ASP A 45 -2.56 -2.59 21.40
C ASP A 45 -1.39 -1.69 20.98
N ILE A 46 -1.69 -0.72 20.13
CA ILE A 46 -0.72 0.21 19.61
C ILE A 46 -1.23 1.64 19.64
N GLN A 47 -0.39 2.56 20.08
CA GLN A 47 -0.58 3.99 19.88
C GLN A 47 0.14 4.40 18.60
N LEU A 48 -0.60 4.93 17.61
CA LEU A 48 -0.03 5.44 16.37
C LEU A 48 0.55 6.84 16.61
N ILE A 49 1.87 6.96 16.53
CA ILE A 49 2.60 8.24 16.56
C ILE A 49 3.02 8.51 15.13
N CYS A 50 2.23 9.36 14.45
CA CYS A 50 2.27 9.50 13.00
C CYS A 50 2.83 10.86 12.57
N GLY A 51 3.69 10.84 11.54
CA GLY A 51 4.09 12.01 10.77
C GLY A 51 3.64 11.92 9.33
N GLU A 52 3.33 13.04 8.68
CA GLU A 52 2.96 13.06 7.28
C GLU A 52 4.20 13.21 6.39
N MET A 53 4.29 12.39 5.32
CA MET A 53 5.41 12.40 4.40
C MET A 53 4.92 12.26 2.96
N HIS A 54 5.17 13.31 2.15
CA HIS A 54 4.75 13.37 0.76
C HIS A 54 5.88 12.85 -0.15
N TYR A 55 5.85 11.55 -0.48
CA TYR A 55 6.89 10.91 -1.32
C TYR A 55 7.17 11.64 -2.65
N PRO A 56 6.20 12.27 -3.36
CA PRO A 56 6.51 12.98 -4.59
C PRO A 56 7.36 14.25 -4.41
N ARG A 57 7.43 14.78 -3.17
CA ARG A 57 8.24 15.96 -2.84
C ARG A 57 9.64 15.62 -2.35
N ILE A 58 9.94 14.35 -2.19
CA ILE A 58 11.22 13.85 -1.71
C ILE A 58 11.86 13.08 -2.84
N PRO A 59 13.05 13.43 -3.33
CA PRO A 59 13.74 12.63 -4.32
C PRO A 59 13.82 11.16 -3.88
N HIS A 60 13.56 10.24 -4.81
CA HIS A 60 13.45 8.80 -4.54
C HIS A 60 14.63 8.25 -3.72
N GLU A 61 15.85 8.70 -4.04
CA GLU A 61 17.09 8.26 -3.38
C GLU A 61 17.14 8.63 -1.89
N TYR A 62 16.32 9.59 -1.45
CA TYR A 62 16.27 10.05 -0.06
C TYR A 62 15.11 9.48 0.73
N TRP A 63 14.20 8.68 0.13
CA TRP A 63 13.06 8.12 0.87
C TRP A 63 13.50 7.36 2.10
N ARG A 64 14.44 6.42 1.95
CA ARG A 64 14.96 5.63 3.07
C ARG A 64 15.61 6.49 4.16
N ASP A 65 16.41 7.48 3.80
CA ASP A 65 17.03 8.39 4.77
C ASP A 65 15.95 9.15 5.57
N ARG A 66 14.93 9.67 4.90
CA ARG A 66 13.85 10.41 5.57
C ARG A 66 13.01 9.52 6.47
N LEU A 67 12.71 8.31 6.05
CA LEU A 67 11.98 7.33 6.85
C LEU A 67 12.78 6.90 8.09
N LYS A 68 14.09 6.66 7.97
CA LYS A 68 14.99 6.43 9.12
C LYS A 68 14.97 7.58 10.12
N ARG A 69 15.00 8.81 9.64
CA ARG A 69 14.91 10.00 10.51
C ARG A 69 13.57 10.08 11.21
N ALA A 70 12.48 9.84 10.50
CA ALA A 70 11.14 9.78 11.08
C ALA A 70 11.08 8.73 12.21
N ARG A 71 11.63 7.54 11.98
CA ARG A 71 11.73 6.49 12.98
C ARG A 71 12.59 6.91 14.18
N ALA A 72 13.73 7.54 13.93
CA ALA A 72 14.64 8.02 14.97
C ALA A 72 14.02 9.15 15.82
N MET A 73 13.08 9.91 15.29
CA MET A 73 12.30 10.92 16.02
C MET A 73 11.23 10.30 16.95
N GLY A 74 11.06 8.98 16.93
CA GLY A 74 10.09 8.27 17.75
C GLY A 74 8.75 7.99 17.05
N LEU A 75 8.62 8.29 15.75
CA LEU A 75 7.43 7.89 15.00
C LEU A 75 7.42 6.37 14.79
N ASN A 76 6.23 5.79 14.82
CA ASN A 76 6.01 4.40 14.42
C ASN A 76 5.14 4.28 13.17
N THR A 77 4.66 5.41 12.65
CA THR A 77 3.75 5.46 11.51
C THR A 77 4.08 6.67 10.64
N VAL A 78 3.93 6.51 9.33
CA VAL A 78 3.91 7.62 8.38
C VAL A 78 2.57 7.65 7.65
N SER A 79 2.03 8.86 7.45
CA SER A 79 0.85 9.09 6.61
C SER A 79 1.31 9.60 5.25
N ALA A 80 0.79 9.02 4.18
CA ALA A 80 1.12 9.43 2.83
C ALA A 80 -0.13 9.61 1.98
N TYR A 81 -0.25 10.78 1.34
CA TYR A 81 -1.21 10.97 0.27
C TYR A 81 -0.73 10.33 -1.03
N VAL A 82 -1.67 9.81 -1.81
CA VAL A 82 -1.45 9.48 -3.23
C VAL A 82 -2.01 10.61 -4.08
N PHE A 83 -1.17 11.19 -4.91
CA PHE A 83 -1.51 12.37 -5.71
C PHE A 83 -1.93 11.94 -7.10
N TRP A 84 -3.22 11.96 -7.37
CA TRP A 84 -3.77 11.44 -8.63
C TRP A 84 -3.10 12.06 -9.86
N ASN A 85 -2.93 13.41 -9.92
CA ASN A 85 -2.29 14.11 -11.03
C ASN A 85 -0.80 13.77 -11.21
N PHE A 86 -0.16 13.22 -10.18
CA PHE A 86 1.21 12.76 -10.24
C PHE A 86 1.32 11.41 -10.95
N HIS A 87 0.31 10.56 -10.79
CA HIS A 87 0.26 9.23 -11.38
C HIS A 87 -0.44 9.18 -12.73
N GLU A 88 -1.42 10.05 -12.99
CA GLU A 88 -2.20 10.06 -14.24
C GLU A 88 -2.12 11.46 -14.88
N ARG A 89 -1.01 11.74 -15.56
CA ARG A 89 -0.78 13.02 -16.23
C ARG A 89 -1.61 13.19 -17.51
N GLN A 90 -1.91 12.09 -18.18
CA GLN A 90 -2.80 12.02 -19.34
C GLN A 90 -3.91 11.01 -19.04
N PRO A 91 -5.13 11.19 -19.59
CA PRO A 91 -6.24 10.31 -19.31
C PRO A 91 -5.94 8.84 -19.62
N GLY A 92 -5.97 7.97 -18.60
CA GLY A 92 -5.74 6.53 -18.73
C GLY A 92 -4.27 6.10 -18.75
N GLU A 93 -3.32 7.04 -18.75
CA GLU A 93 -1.89 6.75 -18.71
C GLU A 93 -1.36 6.89 -17.29
N PHE A 94 -1.26 5.74 -16.60
CA PHE A 94 -0.79 5.69 -15.21
C PHE A 94 0.71 5.38 -15.14
N ASP A 95 1.41 6.10 -14.25
CA ASP A 95 2.81 5.85 -13.92
C ASP A 95 2.96 5.56 -12.44
N PHE A 96 3.52 4.40 -12.11
CA PHE A 96 3.86 3.96 -10.76
C PHE A 96 5.32 3.48 -10.72
N SER A 97 6.21 4.15 -11.44
CA SER A 97 7.62 3.80 -11.51
C SER A 97 8.54 4.89 -10.94
N GLY A 98 9.72 4.50 -10.46
CA GLY A 98 10.72 5.42 -9.94
C GLY A 98 10.17 6.37 -8.88
N GLN A 99 10.18 7.69 -9.14
CA GLN A 99 9.65 8.70 -8.22
C GLN A 99 8.14 8.53 -7.93
N ALA A 100 7.41 7.81 -8.78
CA ALA A 100 5.99 7.54 -8.63
C ALA A 100 5.69 6.15 -8.04
N ASP A 101 6.71 5.35 -7.66
CA ASP A 101 6.51 4.01 -7.10
C ASP A 101 6.07 4.07 -5.63
N ILE A 102 4.77 4.28 -5.41
CA ILE A 102 4.17 4.30 -4.07
C ILE A 102 4.31 2.95 -3.37
N ALA A 103 4.31 1.83 -4.09
CA ALA A 103 4.47 0.51 -3.49
C ALA A 103 5.89 0.34 -2.94
N GLU A 104 6.91 0.82 -3.64
CA GLU A 104 8.28 0.86 -3.14
C GLU A 104 8.43 1.76 -1.92
N PHE A 105 7.79 2.95 -1.93
CA PHE A 105 7.79 3.83 -0.77
C PHE A 105 7.19 3.13 0.47
N ILE A 106 6.07 2.43 0.31
CA ILE A 106 5.43 1.68 1.40
C ILE A 106 6.36 0.56 1.90
N ARG A 107 6.94 -0.25 1.00
CA ARG A 107 7.88 -1.31 1.37
C ARG A 107 9.08 -0.74 2.14
N THR A 108 9.64 0.37 1.66
CA THR A 108 10.77 1.03 2.33
C THR A 108 10.39 1.51 3.73
N ALA A 109 9.19 2.05 3.93
CA ALA A 109 8.70 2.44 5.25
C ALA A 109 8.56 1.22 6.18
N GLN A 110 8.02 0.12 5.69
CA GLN A 110 7.88 -1.13 6.46
C GLN A 110 9.25 -1.73 6.84
N GLU A 111 10.22 -1.72 5.94
CA GLU A 111 11.60 -2.16 6.21
C GLU A 111 12.28 -1.31 7.29
N GLU A 112 11.93 -0.03 7.39
CA GLU A 112 12.43 0.86 8.46
C GLU A 112 11.58 0.77 9.75
N GLY A 113 10.63 -0.18 9.83
CA GLY A 113 9.80 -0.43 11.01
C GLY A 113 8.71 0.60 11.23
N LEU A 114 8.18 1.19 10.16
CA LEU A 114 7.09 2.15 10.18
C LEU A 114 5.82 1.55 9.59
N TYR A 115 4.69 1.72 10.26
CA TYR A 115 3.39 1.52 9.64
C TYR A 115 3.08 2.64 8.65
N VAL A 116 2.21 2.37 7.67
CA VAL A 116 1.80 3.37 6.69
C VAL A 116 0.29 3.56 6.73
N ILE A 117 -0.14 4.81 6.94
CA ILE A 117 -1.51 5.22 6.71
C ILE A 117 -1.60 5.80 5.31
N LEU A 118 -2.16 5.03 4.39
CA LEU A 118 -2.34 5.48 3.02
C LEU A 118 -3.63 6.30 2.89
N ARG A 119 -3.51 7.46 2.27
CA ARG A 119 -4.62 8.37 1.97
C ARG A 119 -4.77 8.48 0.45
N PRO A 120 -5.64 7.65 -0.16
CA PRO A 120 -5.68 7.47 -1.61
C PRO A 120 -6.23 8.68 -2.38
N GLY A 121 -6.76 9.67 -1.73
CA GLY A 121 -7.45 10.78 -2.40
C GLY A 121 -8.92 10.44 -2.69
N PRO A 122 -9.47 10.82 -3.86
CA PRO A 122 -8.86 11.50 -5.02
C PRO A 122 -8.48 12.98 -4.81
N TYR A 123 -9.03 13.66 -3.79
CA TYR A 123 -8.61 14.99 -3.39
C TYR A 123 -7.57 14.92 -2.28
N VAL A 124 -6.51 15.71 -2.38
CA VAL A 124 -5.47 15.82 -1.36
C VAL A 124 -5.46 17.23 -0.76
N CYS A 125 -5.41 17.32 0.56
CA CYS A 125 -5.36 18.57 1.31
C CYS A 125 -3.92 18.82 1.77
N ALA A 126 -3.02 19.09 0.81
CA ALA A 126 -1.58 19.11 1.03
C ALA A 126 -0.87 20.23 0.27
N GLU A 127 -1.55 21.38 0.05
CA GLU A 127 -1.03 22.49 -0.76
C GLU A 127 -0.40 21.97 -2.06
N TRP A 128 -1.18 21.17 -2.79
CA TRP A 128 -0.81 20.58 -4.06
C TRP A 128 -1.71 21.10 -5.16
N ASP A 129 -1.15 21.21 -6.36
CA ASP A 129 -1.82 21.76 -7.53
C ASP A 129 -3.17 21.08 -7.79
N PHE A 130 -4.22 21.90 -7.95
CA PHE A 130 -5.61 21.50 -8.16
C PHE A 130 -6.12 20.43 -7.15
N GLY A 131 -5.56 20.44 -5.91
CA GLY A 131 -5.93 19.45 -4.89
C GLY A 131 -5.61 18.01 -5.31
N GLY A 132 -4.61 17.81 -6.17
CA GLY A 132 -4.20 16.51 -6.67
C GLY A 132 -5.03 15.97 -7.84
N TYR A 133 -6.05 16.69 -8.29
CA TYR A 133 -6.79 16.27 -9.48
C TYR A 133 -5.97 16.49 -10.76
N PRO A 134 -6.03 15.57 -11.73
CA PRO A 134 -5.43 15.79 -13.03
C PRO A 134 -6.02 16.99 -13.77
N SER A 135 -5.16 17.84 -14.33
CA SER A 135 -5.57 19.06 -15.04
C SER A 135 -6.43 18.78 -16.28
N TRP A 136 -6.29 17.58 -16.89
CA TRP A 136 -7.11 17.18 -18.03
C TRP A 136 -8.62 17.07 -17.68
N LEU A 137 -8.99 16.90 -16.42
CA LEU A 137 -10.39 16.95 -15.97
C LEU A 137 -11.04 18.30 -16.31
N LEU A 138 -10.28 19.40 -16.33
CA LEU A 138 -10.79 20.74 -16.67
C LEU A 138 -11.33 20.84 -18.11
N LYS A 139 -11.03 19.86 -18.99
CA LYS A 139 -11.61 19.76 -20.32
C LYS A 139 -13.09 19.33 -20.31
N GLU A 140 -13.52 18.71 -19.22
CA GLU A 140 -14.92 18.26 -19.05
C GLU A 140 -15.81 19.47 -18.73
N LYS A 141 -16.52 19.96 -19.74
CA LYS A 141 -17.43 21.08 -19.58
C LYS A 141 -18.58 20.71 -18.64
N ASP A 142 -18.94 21.64 -17.78
CA ASP A 142 -20.08 21.51 -16.85
C ASP A 142 -19.99 20.31 -15.88
N MET A 143 -18.83 19.70 -15.71
CA MET A 143 -18.61 18.67 -14.70
C MET A 143 -18.37 19.31 -13.34
N THR A 144 -19.07 18.84 -12.31
CA THR A 144 -18.91 19.32 -10.94
C THR A 144 -17.96 18.39 -10.17
N TYR A 145 -16.84 18.95 -9.70
CA TYR A 145 -15.87 18.23 -8.87
C TYR A 145 -16.37 18.05 -7.45
N ARG A 146 -15.87 17.01 -6.76
CA ARG A 146 -16.23 16.69 -5.36
C ARG A 146 -17.74 16.55 -5.15
N SER A 147 -18.42 16.04 -6.16
CA SER A 147 -19.88 15.91 -6.19
C SER A 147 -20.30 14.50 -6.59
N LYS A 148 -21.59 14.29 -6.76
CA LYS A 148 -22.19 13.08 -7.30
C LYS A 148 -22.32 13.11 -8.84
N ASP A 149 -21.62 14.00 -9.54
CA ASP A 149 -21.60 14.00 -11.01
C ASP A 149 -21.10 12.62 -11.49
N PRO A 150 -21.89 11.90 -12.29
CA PRO A 150 -21.55 10.52 -12.68
C PRO A 150 -20.21 10.43 -13.44
N ARG A 151 -19.86 11.45 -14.21
CA ARG A 151 -18.57 11.50 -14.94
C ARG A 151 -17.41 11.61 -13.96
N PHE A 152 -17.53 12.53 -12.98
CA PHE A 152 -16.52 12.68 -11.94
C PHE A 152 -16.34 11.39 -11.12
N LEU A 153 -17.44 10.75 -10.71
CA LEU A 153 -17.38 9.49 -9.97
C LEU A 153 -16.74 8.37 -10.80
N SER A 154 -17.04 8.29 -12.11
CA SER A 154 -16.43 7.30 -13.01
C SER A 154 -14.91 7.46 -13.10
N TYR A 155 -14.40 8.69 -13.19
CA TYR A 155 -12.97 8.96 -13.19
C TYR A 155 -12.31 8.60 -11.86
N CYS A 156 -12.95 8.95 -10.74
CA CYS A 156 -12.48 8.58 -9.41
C CYS A 156 -12.42 7.06 -9.22
N GLU A 157 -13.45 6.34 -9.66
CA GLU A 157 -13.52 4.88 -9.58
C GLU A 157 -12.39 4.22 -10.38
N ARG A 158 -12.13 4.70 -11.61
CA ARG A 158 -11.02 4.21 -12.43
C ARG A 158 -9.67 4.40 -11.71
N TYR A 159 -9.42 5.60 -11.20
CA TYR A 159 -8.21 5.91 -10.45
C TYR A 159 -8.01 5.00 -9.22
N ILE A 160 -9.05 4.87 -8.40
CA ILE A 160 -8.97 4.04 -7.18
C ILE A 160 -8.78 2.56 -7.52
N LYS A 161 -9.42 2.07 -8.57
CA LYS A 161 -9.21 0.68 -9.05
C LYS A 161 -7.78 0.46 -9.52
N GLU A 162 -7.21 1.41 -10.26
CA GLU A 162 -5.84 1.29 -10.73
C GLU A 162 -4.84 1.34 -9.59
N LEU A 163 -5.01 2.28 -8.65
CA LEU A 163 -4.20 2.33 -7.43
C LEU A 163 -4.29 1.01 -6.64
N GLY A 164 -5.50 0.45 -6.50
CA GLY A 164 -5.70 -0.83 -5.83
C GLY A 164 -4.91 -1.98 -6.45
N ARG A 165 -4.79 -2.01 -7.79
CA ARG A 165 -3.98 -3.02 -8.50
C ARG A 165 -2.49 -2.91 -8.21
N GLN A 166 -2.00 -1.69 -7.99
CA GLN A 166 -0.57 -1.46 -7.69
C GLN A 166 -0.21 -1.87 -6.26
N LEU A 167 -1.19 -1.94 -5.37
CA LEU A 167 -0.99 -2.18 -3.93
C LEU A 167 -1.43 -3.59 -3.48
N SER A 168 -1.93 -4.42 -4.40
CA SER A 168 -2.44 -5.77 -4.13
C SER A 168 -1.38 -6.87 -4.25
#